data_4a78c1f2e4c9914cd7c71fddc0bf494c
#
_entry.id   4a78c1f2e4c9914cd7c71fddc0bf494c
#
_cell.length_a   1.000
_cell.length_b   1.000
_cell.length_c   1.000
_cell.angle_alpha   90.00
_cell.angle_beta   90.00
_cell.angle_gamma   90.00
#
_symmetry.space_group_name_H-M   'P 1'
#
loop_
_entity.id
_entity.type
_entity.pdbx_description
1 polymer ?
#
loop_
_entity_poly.entity_id
_entity_poly.type
_entity_poly.pdbx_seq_one_letter_code
_entity_poly.pdbx_strand_id
1 'polypeptide(L)' 'MDPVNHPAHYETGRFECIEVMIETQGIEAVRNFCICNAFKYIYRHGRKNGSEDIRKAVWYLNKYLELDGGTNDD' A
#
# COMPACT_ATOMS: atom_id res chain seq x y z
N MET A 1 9.41 1.20 14.63
CA MET A 1 8.30 0.83 13.75
C MET A 1 8.08 1.86 12.66
N ASP A 2 7.90 1.42 11.46
CA ASP A 2 7.67 2.29 10.31
C ASP A 2 6.18 2.67 10.27
N PRO A 3 5.84 3.94 10.44
CA PRO A 3 4.43 4.31 10.46
C PRO A 3 3.71 4.09 9.15
N VAL A 4 4.44 3.92 8.05
CA VAL A 4 3.82 3.64 6.78
C VAL A 4 3.51 2.15 6.64
N ASN A 5 4.43 1.31 7.07
CA ASN A 5 4.28 -0.13 6.90
C ASN A 5 3.47 -0.77 8.03
N HIS A 6 3.78 -0.43 9.25
CA HIS A 6 3.16 -1.09 10.40
C HIS A 6 2.88 -0.08 11.48
N PRO A 7 1.85 0.72 11.30
CA PRO A 7 1.46 1.63 12.37
C PRO A 7 1.12 0.84 13.63
N ALA A 8 1.54 1.38 14.75
CA ALA A 8 1.40 0.65 16.01
C ALA A 8 -0.03 0.21 16.30
N HIS A 9 -1.00 1.05 15.96
CA HIS A 9 -2.39 0.73 16.29
C HIS A 9 -2.95 -0.41 15.44
N TYR A 10 -2.24 -0.81 14.40
CA TYR A 10 -2.66 -1.96 13.60
C TYR A 10 -2.08 -3.26 14.11
N GLU A 11 -1.20 -3.19 15.06
CA GLU A 11 -0.50 -4.38 15.54
C GLU A 11 -1.01 -4.86 16.86
N THR A 12 -2.30 -4.85 17.03
CA THR A 12 -2.90 -5.24 18.30
C THR A 12 -3.49 -6.63 18.24
N GLY A 13 -2.86 -7.52 17.48
CA GLY A 13 -3.35 -8.88 17.34
C GLY A 13 -4.45 -9.03 16.32
N ARG A 14 -4.63 -8.02 15.50
CA ARG A 14 -5.66 -8.05 14.48
C ARG A 14 -5.03 -8.03 13.10
N PHE A 15 -5.84 -8.42 12.13
CA PHE A 15 -5.42 -8.34 10.75
C PHE A 15 -5.26 -6.88 10.35
N GLU A 16 -4.28 -6.63 9.51
CA GLU A 16 -4.17 -5.31 8.92
C GLU A 16 -5.31 -5.11 7.94
N CYS A 17 -5.67 -3.85 7.77
CA CYS A 17 -6.78 -3.50 6.91
C CYS A 17 -6.64 -4.12 5.51
N ILE A 18 -5.44 -4.08 4.98
CA ILE A 18 -5.24 -4.56 3.61
C ILE A 18 -5.47 -6.06 3.52
N GLU A 19 -5.18 -6.82 4.58
CA GLU A 19 -5.44 -8.24 4.59
C GLU A 19 -6.94 -8.51 4.54
N VAL A 20 -7.69 -7.75 5.31
CA VAL A 20 -9.14 -7.89 5.30
C VAL A 20 -9.70 -7.51 3.94
N MET A 21 -9.13 -6.48 3.32
CA MET A 21 -9.56 -6.10 1.99
C MET A 21 -9.36 -7.21 0.97
N ILE A 22 -8.22 -7.91 1.05
CA ILE A 22 -7.97 -9.01 0.14
C ILE A 22 -9.02 -10.10 0.32
N GLU A 23 -9.32 -10.43 1.58
CA GLU A 23 -10.29 -11.49 1.86
C GLU A 23 -11.69 -11.14 1.40
N THR A 24 -12.07 -9.87 1.52
CA THR A 24 -13.45 -9.48 1.24
C THR A 24 -13.65 -8.99 -0.18
N GLN A 25 -12.65 -8.35 -0.76
CA GLN A 25 -12.79 -7.71 -2.07
C GLN A 25 -12.05 -8.44 -3.18
N GLY A 26 -11.14 -9.33 -2.81
CA GLY A 26 -10.36 -10.05 -3.80
C GLY A 26 -9.03 -9.36 -4.09
N ILE A 27 -8.08 -10.17 -4.53
CA ILE A 27 -6.71 -9.68 -4.70
C ILE A 27 -6.60 -8.66 -5.84
N GLU A 28 -7.38 -8.84 -6.90
CA GLU A 28 -7.33 -7.90 -8.02
C GLU A 28 -7.80 -6.51 -7.61
N ALA A 29 -8.87 -6.47 -6.83
CA ALA A 29 -9.37 -5.17 -6.37
C ALA A 29 -8.33 -4.47 -5.52
N VAL A 30 -7.63 -5.21 -4.68
CA VAL A 30 -6.64 -4.61 -3.79
C VAL A 30 -5.40 -4.17 -4.58
N ARG A 31 -5.03 -4.93 -5.60
CA ARG A 31 -3.93 -4.50 -6.46
C ARG A 31 -4.26 -3.16 -7.12
N ASN A 32 -5.48 -3.01 -7.62
CA ASN A 32 -5.90 -1.75 -8.22
C ASN A 32 -5.95 -0.63 -7.19
N PHE A 33 -6.37 -0.95 -5.97
CA PHE A 33 -6.36 0.01 -4.87
C PHE A 33 -4.92 0.52 -4.63
N CYS A 34 -3.95 -0.37 -4.68
CA CYS A 34 -2.56 0.04 -4.47
C CYS A 34 -2.09 1.00 -5.56
N ILE A 35 -2.44 0.74 -6.80
CA ILE A 35 -2.07 1.64 -7.90
C ILE A 35 -2.72 3.00 -7.70
N CYS A 36 -3.99 3.02 -7.35
CA CYS A 36 -4.70 4.29 -7.17
C CYS A 36 -4.11 5.09 -6.01
N ASN A 37 -3.74 4.41 -4.93
CA ASN A 37 -3.14 5.12 -3.82
C ASN A 37 -1.75 5.63 -4.15
N ALA A 38 -0.95 4.84 -4.85
CA ALA A 38 0.37 5.32 -5.28
C ALA A 38 0.22 6.57 -6.14
N PHE A 39 -0.72 6.53 -7.07
CA PHE A 39 -0.97 7.69 -7.92
C PHE A 39 -1.37 8.91 -7.09
N LYS A 40 -2.27 8.72 -6.15
CA LYS A 40 -2.74 9.82 -5.31
C LYS A 40 -1.58 10.49 -4.58
N TYR A 41 -0.71 9.70 -3.99
CA TYR A 41 0.40 10.25 -3.22
C TYR A 41 1.39 10.96 -4.12
N ILE A 42 1.69 10.41 -5.29
CA ILE A 42 2.57 11.09 -6.23
C ILE A 42 1.95 12.41 -6.67
N TYR A 43 0.67 12.36 -6.99
CA TYR A 43 -0.01 13.54 -7.51
C TYR A 43 0.03 14.70 -6.52
N ARG A 44 -0.11 14.41 -5.23
CA ARG A 44 -0.24 15.48 -4.24
C ARG A 44 1.07 15.84 -3.54
N HIS A 45 2.15 15.09 -3.79
CA HIS A 45 3.35 15.23 -2.95
C HIS A 45 3.88 16.66 -2.89
N GLY A 46 3.79 17.39 -3.99
CA GLY A 46 4.34 18.74 -4.04
C GLY A 46 3.53 19.74 -3.24
N ARG A 47 2.32 19.41 -2.86
CA ARG A 47 1.44 20.33 -2.12
C ARG A 47 1.13 19.85 -0.71
N LYS A 48 1.62 18.68 -0.34
CA LYS A 48 1.33 18.14 0.97
C LYS A 48 2.61 17.77 1.68
N ASN A 49 2.94 16.52 1.67
CA ASN A 49 4.00 15.99 2.52
C ASN A 49 5.32 15.70 1.81
N GLY A 50 5.42 16.06 0.53
CA GLY A 50 6.69 15.94 -0.16
C GLY A 50 7.23 14.52 -0.17
N SER A 51 8.44 14.36 0.34
CA SER A 51 9.10 13.06 0.31
C SER A 51 8.34 11.98 1.07
N GLU A 52 7.61 12.37 2.10
CA GLU A 52 6.82 11.36 2.83
C GLU A 52 5.74 10.79 1.93
N ASP A 53 5.10 11.63 1.13
CA ASP A 53 4.10 11.11 0.18
C ASP A 53 4.75 10.20 -0.85
N ILE A 54 5.97 10.51 -1.28
CA ILE A 54 6.65 9.64 -2.21
C ILE A 54 6.94 8.29 -1.57
N ARG A 55 7.36 8.28 -0.30
CA ARG A 55 7.59 7.01 0.39
C ARG A 55 6.31 6.19 0.51
N LYS A 56 5.19 6.86 0.73
CA LYS A 56 3.91 6.15 0.77
C LYS A 56 3.58 5.55 -0.58
N ALA A 57 3.84 6.29 -1.65
CA ALA A 57 3.60 5.77 -3.00
C ALA A 57 4.45 4.51 -3.23
N VAL A 58 5.71 4.56 -2.82
CA VAL A 58 6.60 3.42 -2.98
C VAL A 58 6.07 2.22 -2.20
N TRP A 59 5.56 2.45 -0.99
CA TRP A 59 5.01 1.37 -0.19
C TRP A 59 3.87 0.66 -0.94
N TYR A 60 2.97 1.45 -1.54
CA TYR A 60 1.86 0.85 -2.28
C TYR A 60 2.30 0.16 -3.54
N LEU A 61 3.31 0.68 -4.22
CA LEU A 61 3.84 -0.01 -5.40
C LEU A 61 4.49 -1.32 -5.03
N ASN A 62 5.21 -1.36 -3.91
CA ASN A 62 5.79 -2.61 -3.44
C ASN A 62 4.70 -3.59 -3.03
N LYS A 63 3.64 -3.11 -2.41
CA LYS A 63 2.54 -3.99 -2.05
C LYS A 63 1.88 -4.58 -3.28
N TYR A 64 1.73 -3.79 -4.33
CA TYR A 64 1.20 -4.29 -5.58
C TYR A 64 2.03 -5.47 -6.09
N LEU A 65 3.34 -5.31 -6.03
CA LEU A 65 4.22 -6.38 -6.51
C LEU A 65 4.12 -7.62 -5.64
N GLU A 66 3.98 -7.45 -4.32
CA GLU A 66 3.77 -8.60 -3.45
C GLU A 66 2.51 -9.36 -3.81
N LEU A 67 1.44 -8.61 -4.07
CA LEU A 67 0.16 -9.22 -4.38
C LEU A 67 0.12 -9.82 -5.77
N ASP A 68 1.09 -9.48 -6.59
CA ASP A 68 1.22 -10.05 -7.91
C ASP A 68 1.87 -11.44 -7.84
N GLY A 69 2.15 -11.90 -6.66
CA GLY A 69 2.77 -13.20 -6.50
C GLY A 69 4.28 -13.17 -6.63
N GLY A 70 4.83 -12.00 -6.77
CA GLY A 70 6.27 -11.83 -6.87
C GLY A 70 6.84 -12.35 -8.17
N THR A 71 6.03 -12.40 -9.14
CA THR A 71 6.55 -13.01 -10.31
C THR A 71 7.24 -12.04 -11.20
N ASN A 72 7.36 -12.02 -11.64
CA ASN A 72 7.75 -11.55 -12.49
C ASN A 72 8.61 -11.51 -12.98
N ASP A 73 9.00 -11.59 -13.31
CA ASP A 73 9.72 -11.70 -13.69
C ASP A 73 10.14 -11.40 -14.64
N ASP A 74 10.29 -11.19 -15.07
CA ASP A 74 10.68 -11.01 -15.89
C ASP A 74 10.93 -10.68 -16.23
#